data_d1ea872d484111d372869ff33f7f9348
#
_entry.id   d1ea872d484111d372869ff33f7f9348
#
_cell.length_a   1.000
_cell.length_b   1.000
_cell.length_c   1.000
_cell.angle_alpha   90.00
_cell.angle_beta   90.00
_cell.angle_gamma   90.00
#
_symmetry.space_group_name_H-M   'P 1'
#
loop_
_entity.id
_entity.type
_entity.pdbx_description
1 polymer ?
#
loop_
_entity_poly.entity_id
_entity_poly.type
_entity_poly.pdbx_seq_one_letter_code
_entity_poly.pdbx_strand_id
1 'polypeptide(L)'
;MKKGILTIAGMLLTVSLVSAGTTVPVLADEETTLVYGSGDYTRINPAMDEHGEINILIFNGLTAHDGDNQVVPGLAESWKFDDATNTYTFHMAEDAKWQDGEPVTADDVKFTIEAIMDPENGSENAPNYEDVEEINVIDDHTVAFKLEDKNVAFLDYMTMAVLPK
;
A
#
# COMPACT_ATOMS: atom_id res chain seq x y z
N MET A 1 -11.42 77.53 -12.41
CA MET A 1 -11.02 76.40 -13.24
C MET A 1 -10.25 75.42 -12.36
N LYS A 2 -10.95 74.49 -11.81
CA LYS A 2 -10.37 73.45 -10.93
C LYS A 2 -10.80 72.10 -11.46
N LYS A 3 -9.88 71.40 -12.01
CA LYS A 3 -10.12 70.04 -12.47
C LYS A 3 -9.15 69.08 -11.75
N GLY A 4 -9.74 68.19 -11.11
CA GLY A 4 -9.31 66.79 -11.13
C GLY A 4 -8.15 66.42 -10.24
N ILE A 5 -8.45 66.14 -9.03
CA ILE A 5 -7.66 65.22 -8.22
C ILE A 5 -8.71 64.35 -7.49
N LEU A 6 -9.22 63.35 -8.18
CA LEU A 6 -10.15 62.44 -7.54
C LEU A 6 -10.04 61.03 -8.07
N THR A 7 -8.94 60.68 -8.70
CA THR A 7 -8.85 59.37 -9.33
C THR A 7 -7.76 58.45 -8.76
N ILE A 8 -7.08 58.91 -7.71
CA ILE A 8 -5.96 58.12 -7.15
C ILE A 8 -6.31 57.45 -5.81
N ALA A 9 -7.38 57.91 -5.17
CA ALA A 9 -7.76 57.32 -3.86
C ALA A 9 -8.52 55.99 -3.96
N GLY A 10 -9.06 55.69 -5.15
CA GLY A 10 -9.84 54.44 -5.32
C GLY A 10 -9.01 53.19 -5.60
N MET A 11 -7.76 53.34 -5.98
CA MET A 11 -6.95 52.23 -6.44
C MET A 11 -6.04 51.60 -5.37
N LEU A 12 -5.91 52.32 -4.26
CA LEU A 12 -5.10 51.84 -3.13
C LEU A 12 -5.88 51.01 -2.12
N LEU A 13 -7.21 51.00 -2.21
CA LEU A 13 -8.03 50.23 -1.28
C LEU A 13 -8.22 48.76 -1.71
N THR A 14 -7.98 48.47 -2.98
CA THR A 14 -8.18 47.08 -3.49
C THR A 14 -6.98 46.20 -3.28
N VAL A 15 -5.79 46.74 -3.05
CA VAL A 15 -4.59 45.96 -2.84
C VAL A 15 -4.43 45.53 -1.38
N SER A 16 -5.01 46.24 -0.45
CA SER A 16 -4.92 45.92 0.97
C SER A 16 -5.85 44.79 1.43
N LEU A 17 -6.82 44.40 0.59
CA LEU A 17 -7.74 43.32 0.94
C LEU A 17 -7.23 41.95 0.52
N VAL A 18 -6.17 41.86 -0.28
CA VAL A 18 -5.62 40.60 -0.72
C VAL A 18 -4.57 40.06 0.27
N SER A 19 -4.09 40.89 1.20
CA SER A 19 -3.11 40.50 2.20
C SER A 19 -3.71 40.10 3.56
N ALA A 20 -4.98 40.28 3.78
CA ALA A 20 -5.67 39.62 4.88
C ALA A 20 -5.96 38.22 4.41
N GLY A 21 -5.12 37.29 4.85
CA GLY A 21 -5.24 35.87 4.54
C GLY A 21 -6.66 35.36 4.68
N THR A 22 -7.42 35.44 3.61
CA THR A 22 -8.53 34.56 3.44
C THR A 22 -7.92 33.18 3.21
N THR A 23 -7.79 32.44 4.28
CA THR A 23 -7.76 30.99 4.16
C THR A 23 -9.00 30.67 3.34
N VAL A 24 -8.80 30.37 2.07
CA VAL A 24 -9.80 29.65 1.30
C VAL A 24 -10.08 28.43 2.13
N PRO A 25 -11.30 28.20 2.65
CA PRO A 25 -11.57 26.92 3.26
C PRO A 25 -11.25 25.91 2.15
N VAL A 26 -10.27 25.07 2.40
CA VAL A 26 -10.16 23.82 1.67
C VAL A 26 -11.48 23.14 1.99
N LEU A 27 -12.38 23.13 1.03
CA LEU A 27 -13.55 22.28 1.08
C LEU A 27 -12.98 20.86 0.96
N ALA A 28 -12.52 20.36 2.10
CA ALA A 28 -12.37 18.95 2.30
C ALA A 28 -13.79 18.43 2.44
N ASP A 29 -14.36 17.98 1.33
CA ASP A 29 -15.46 17.02 1.23
C ASP A 29 -16.07 17.07 -0.18
N GLU A 30 -15.24 17.04 -1.20
CA GLU A 30 -15.70 16.39 -2.43
C GLU A 30 -15.21 14.95 -2.31
N GLU A 31 -16.12 13.99 -2.18
CA GLU A 31 -15.81 12.58 -2.33
C GLU A 31 -15.07 12.42 -3.66
N THR A 32 -13.77 12.19 -3.59
CA THR A 32 -12.96 12.00 -4.78
C THR A 32 -13.24 10.59 -5.29
N THR A 33 -14.06 10.48 -6.31
CA THR A 33 -14.39 9.21 -6.94
C THR A 33 -13.38 8.90 -8.03
N LEU A 34 -12.65 7.81 -7.87
CA LEU A 34 -11.83 7.22 -8.92
C LEU A 34 -12.70 6.26 -9.75
N VAL A 35 -12.85 6.54 -11.04
CA VAL A 35 -13.50 5.61 -11.98
C VAL A 35 -12.41 4.90 -12.76
N TYR A 36 -12.26 3.60 -12.50
CA TYR A 36 -11.30 2.74 -13.16
C TYR A 36 -12.02 1.75 -14.09
N GLY A 37 -11.66 1.76 -15.37
CA GLY A 37 -12.18 0.82 -16.36
C GLY A 37 -11.32 -0.44 -16.39
N SER A 38 -11.85 -1.55 -15.92
CA SER A 38 -11.21 -2.87 -15.91
C SER A 38 -12.05 -3.91 -16.62
N GLY A 39 -11.47 -5.09 -16.84
CA GLY A 39 -12.22 -6.27 -17.25
C GLY A 39 -13.19 -6.74 -16.18
N ASP A 40 -14.01 -7.72 -16.52
CA ASP A 40 -14.91 -8.35 -15.56
C ASP A 40 -14.09 -9.22 -14.60
N TYR A 41 -14.20 -8.95 -13.28
CA TYR A 41 -13.59 -9.76 -12.24
C TYR A 41 -14.67 -10.48 -11.43
N THR A 42 -14.47 -11.76 -11.23
CA THR A 42 -15.43 -12.61 -10.52
C THR A 42 -15.20 -12.66 -9.02
N ARG A 43 -13.99 -12.29 -8.56
CA ARG A 43 -13.56 -12.31 -7.15
C ARG A 43 -12.66 -11.13 -6.85
N ILE A 44 -12.73 -10.63 -5.61
CA ILE A 44 -11.86 -9.59 -5.06
C ILE A 44 -11.08 -10.20 -3.88
N ASN A 45 -10.56 -11.40 -4.06
CA ASN A 45 -9.72 -12.03 -3.05
C ASN A 45 -8.35 -12.29 -3.65
N PRO A 46 -7.31 -11.49 -3.31
CA PRO A 46 -5.99 -11.61 -3.90
C PRO A 46 -5.31 -12.96 -3.61
N ALA A 47 -5.65 -13.63 -2.52
CA ALA A 47 -5.11 -14.96 -2.22
C ALA A 47 -5.63 -16.05 -3.16
N MET A 48 -6.77 -15.81 -3.83
CA MET A 48 -7.46 -16.81 -4.64
C MET A 48 -7.45 -16.48 -6.14
N ASP A 49 -7.14 -15.26 -6.52
CA ASP A 49 -7.26 -14.77 -7.90
C ASP A 49 -6.02 -14.00 -8.33
N GLU A 50 -5.34 -14.53 -9.35
CA GLU A 50 -4.13 -13.95 -9.91
C GLU A 50 -4.42 -12.71 -10.80
N HIS A 51 -5.66 -12.54 -11.28
CA HIS A 51 -5.99 -11.60 -12.34
C HIS A 51 -6.68 -10.32 -11.89
N GLY A 52 -6.73 -10.08 -10.58
CA GLY A 52 -7.42 -8.92 -10.03
C GLY A 52 -6.61 -7.62 -10.10
N GLU A 53 -6.52 -6.94 -11.26
CA GLU A 53 -5.91 -5.60 -11.35
C GLU A 53 -6.45 -4.63 -10.28
N ILE A 54 -7.72 -4.77 -9.90
CA ILE A 54 -8.33 -3.98 -8.84
C ILE A 54 -7.71 -4.24 -7.46
N ASN A 55 -7.14 -5.43 -7.25
CA ASN A 55 -6.51 -5.78 -5.98
C ASN A 55 -5.34 -4.85 -5.66
N ILE A 56 -4.60 -4.38 -6.67
CA ILE A 56 -3.50 -3.41 -6.52
C ILE A 56 -3.99 -2.05 -5.98
N LEU A 57 -5.25 -1.70 -6.25
CA LEU A 57 -5.86 -0.45 -5.77
C LEU A 57 -6.45 -0.56 -4.37
N ILE A 58 -6.76 -1.77 -3.90
CA ILE A 58 -7.47 -2.02 -2.65
C ILE A 58 -6.52 -2.51 -1.55
N PHE A 59 -5.53 -3.32 -1.92
CA PHE A 59 -4.63 -4.00 -1.01
C PHE A 59 -3.16 -3.69 -1.32
N ASN A 60 -2.31 -3.85 -0.31
CA ASN A 60 -0.87 -3.76 -0.45
C ASN A 60 -0.20 -5.10 -0.08
N GLY A 61 0.93 -5.39 -0.72
CA GLY A 61 1.84 -6.46 -0.33
C GLY A 61 2.92 -5.96 0.64
N LEU A 62 3.76 -6.85 1.13
CA LEU A 62 4.96 -6.48 1.90
C LEU A 62 5.93 -5.66 1.05
N THR A 63 6.04 -6.00 -0.23
CA THR A 63 6.80 -5.27 -1.24
C THR A 63 5.87 -4.74 -2.32
N ALA A 64 6.38 -3.88 -3.18
CA ALA A 64 5.71 -3.36 -4.36
C ALA A 64 6.70 -3.26 -5.53
N HIS A 65 6.20 -2.99 -6.73
CA HIS A 65 7.04 -2.62 -7.87
C HIS A 65 6.90 -1.13 -8.18
N ASP A 66 8.02 -0.49 -8.50
CA ASP A 66 8.03 0.87 -9.01
C ASP A 66 7.79 0.93 -10.53
N GLY A 67 7.84 2.14 -11.09
CA GLY A 67 7.64 2.37 -12.53
C GLY A 67 8.70 1.75 -13.43
N ASP A 68 9.86 1.36 -12.88
CA ASP A 68 10.95 0.67 -13.56
C ASP A 68 10.95 -0.85 -13.27
N ASN A 69 9.88 -1.35 -12.67
CA ASN A 69 9.69 -2.75 -12.27
C ASN A 69 10.76 -3.24 -11.28
N GLN A 70 11.21 -2.36 -10.39
CA GLN A 70 12.11 -2.72 -9.31
C GLN A 70 11.31 -2.97 -8.03
N VAL A 71 11.73 -3.96 -7.25
CA VAL A 71 11.12 -4.23 -5.94
C VAL A 71 11.45 -3.10 -4.97
N VAL A 72 10.41 -2.51 -4.41
CA VAL A 72 10.47 -1.40 -3.46
C VAL A 72 9.64 -1.72 -2.21
N PRO A 73 9.81 -0.97 -1.11
CA PRO A 73 8.96 -1.08 0.07
C PRO A 73 7.46 -0.95 -0.25
N GLY A 74 6.64 -1.82 0.39
CA GLY A 74 5.19 -1.77 0.43
C GLY A 74 4.72 -1.60 1.87
N LEU A 75 4.03 -2.60 2.45
CA LEU A 75 3.73 -2.65 3.88
C LEU A 75 5.00 -2.84 4.73
N ALA A 76 6.03 -3.51 4.19
CA ALA A 76 7.32 -3.59 4.82
C ALA A 76 8.18 -2.37 4.43
N GLU A 77 8.69 -1.66 5.43
CA GLU A 77 9.64 -0.55 5.23
C GLU A 77 11.04 -1.06 4.87
N SER A 78 11.36 -2.28 5.31
CA SER A 78 12.66 -2.90 5.06
C SER A 78 12.61 -4.41 5.23
N TRP A 79 13.59 -5.09 4.64
CA TRP A 79 13.80 -6.53 4.81
C TRP A 79 15.27 -6.88 4.84
N LYS A 80 15.56 -8.05 5.37
CA LYS A 80 16.90 -8.61 5.44
C LYS A 80 16.84 -10.09 5.05
N PHE A 81 17.84 -10.55 4.31
CA PHE A 81 18.07 -11.97 4.05
C PHE A 81 19.27 -12.47 4.84
N ASP A 82 19.11 -13.60 5.52
CA ASP A 82 20.17 -14.31 6.19
C ASP A 82 20.54 -15.57 5.36
N ASP A 83 21.69 -15.51 4.69
CA ASP A 83 22.19 -16.62 3.86
C ASP A 83 22.53 -17.89 4.68
N ALA A 84 22.76 -17.76 5.99
CA ALA A 84 23.11 -18.92 6.83
C ALA A 84 21.88 -19.78 7.17
N THR A 85 20.70 -19.17 7.19
CA THR A 85 19.44 -19.81 7.58
C THR A 85 18.40 -19.80 6.46
N ASN A 86 18.71 -19.26 5.30
CA ASN A 86 17.77 -19.02 4.18
C ASN A 86 16.51 -18.27 4.64
N THR A 87 16.67 -17.24 5.49
CA THR A 87 15.54 -16.56 6.11
C THR A 87 15.43 -15.12 5.65
N TYR A 88 14.28 -14.74 5.11
CA TYR A 88 13.87 -13.34 4.94
C TYR A 88 13.16 -12.85 6.19
N THR A 89 13.57 -11.70 6.71
CA THR A 89 12.87 -11.00 7.80
C THR A 89 12.40 -9.66 7.29
N PHE A 90 11.10 -9.40 7.40
CA PHE A 90 10.44 -8.16 6.99
C PHE A 90 10.05 -7.36 8.22
N HIS A 91 10.32 -6.05 8.18
CA HIS A 91 9.89 -5.08 9.19
C HIS A 91 8.83 -4.19 8.58
N MET A 92 7.62 -4.27 9.10
CA MET A 92 6.44 -3.55 8.62
C MET A 92 6.33 -2.17 9.25
N ALA A 93 5.63 -1.26 8.56
CA ALA A 93 5.31 0.06 9.10
C ALA A 93 4.40 -0.07 10.32
N GLU A 94 4.78 0.57 11.43
CA GLU A 94 4.03 0.50 12.70
C GLU A 94 2.67 1.23 12.63
N ASP A 95 2.48 2.14 11.68
CA ASP A 95 1.27 2.94 11.52
C ASP A 95 0.34 2.44 10.40
N ALA A 96 0.69 1.31 9.76
CA ALA A 96 -0.13 0.69 8.74
C ALA A 96 -1.49 0.26 9.29
N LYS A 97 -2.56 0.62 8.56
CA LYS A 97 -3.94 0.34 8.97
C LYS A 97 -4.79 -0.15 7.81
N TRP A 98 -5.75 -0.99 8.15
CA TRP A 98 -6.83 -1.34 7.27
C TRP A 98 -7.79 -0.15 7.05
N GLN A 99 -8.69 -0.26 6.07
CA GLN A 99 -9.67 0.78 5.73
C GLN A 99 -10.68 1.05 6.87
N ASP A 100 -10.87 0.11 7.79
CA ASP A 100 -11.70 0.25 8.99
C ASP A 100 -10.97 0.90 10.18
N GLY A 101 -9.64 1.11 10.03
CA GLY A 101 -8.78 1.73 11.02
C GLY A 101 -8.06 0.76 11.96
N GLU A 102 -8.33 -0.55 11.86
CA GLU A 102 -7.59 -1.56 12.62
C GLU A 102 -6.14 -1.66 12.12
N PRO A 103 -5.16 -2.02 12.97
CA PRO A 103 -3.76 -2.15 12.56
C PRO A 103 -3.58 -3.33 11.61
N VAL A 104 -2.67 -3.16 10.63
CA VAL A 104 -2.13 -4.28 9.83
C VAL A 104 -0.99 -4.91 10.60
N THR A 105 -1.04 -6.22 10.79
CA THR A 105 -0.07 -6.95 11.62
C THR A 105 0.67 -8.05 10.86
N ALA A 106 1.75 -8.55 11.45
CA ALA A 106 2.49 -9.70 10.95
C ALA A 106 1.65 -10.99 10.96
N ASP A 107 0.64 -11.07 11.84
CA ASP A 107 -0.34 -12.17 11.84
C ASP A 107 -1.22 -12.18 10.59
N ASP A 108 -1.59 -11.00 10.05
CA ASP A 108 -2.35 -10.90 8.81
C ASP A 108 -1.53 -11.42 7.61
N VAL A 109 -0.24 -11.08 7.58
CA VAL A 109 0.69 -11.58 6.57
C VAL A 109 0.81 -13.09 6.64
N LYS A 110 1.04 -13.64 7.82
CA LYS A 110 1.11 -15.08 8.05
C LYS A 110 -0.18 -15.77 7.61
N PHE A 111 -1.32 -15.27 8.07
CA PHE A 111 -2.64 -15.78 7.69
C PHE A 111 -2.82 -15.82 6.16
N THR A 112 -2.43 -14.75 5.47
CA THR A 112 -2.58 -14.64 4.01
C THR A 112 -1.78 -15.72 3.29
N ILE A 113 -0.51 -15.87 3.64
CA ILE A 113 0.38 -16.83 2.97
C ILE A 113 -0.03 -18.27 3.32
N GLU A 114 -0.40 -18.55 4.57
CA GLU A 114 -0.94 -19.86 4.96
C GLU A 114 -2.23 -20.20 4.20
N ALA A 115 -3.12 -19.21 3.99
CA ALA A 115 -4.34 -19.41 3.21
C ALA A 115 -4.05 -19.69 1.72
N ILE A 116 -3.03 -19.05 1.15
CA ILE A 116 -2.58 -19.32 -0.22
C ILE A 116 -2.01 -20.75 -0.33
N MET A 117 -1.21 -21.16 0.65
CA MET A 117 -0.55 -22.47 0.67
C MET A 117 -1.49 -23.63 0.99
N ASP A 118 -2.68 -23.35 1.56
CA ASP A 118 -3.66 -24.37 1.90
C ASP A 118 -4.26 -24.99 0.62
N PRO A 119 -4.05 -26.28 0.37
CA PRO A 119 -4.55 -26.95 -0.83
C PRO A 119 -6.09 -26.98 -0.90
N GLU A 120 -6.80 -26.84 0.23
CA GLU A 120 -8.27 -26.80 0.24
C GLU A 120 -8.79 -25.51 -0.41
N ASN A 121 -8.01 -24.44 -0.38
CA ASN A 121 -8.35 -23.17 -1.00
C ASN A 121 -8.12 -23.16 -2.51
N GLY A 122 -7.22 -23.99 -3.03
CA GLY A 122 -6.94 -24.10 -4.46
C GLY A 122 -6.43 -22.80 -5.08
N SER A 123 -5.57 -22.06 -4.35
CA SER A 123 -4.98 -20.83 -4.83
C SER A 123 -4.07 -21.05 -6.03
N GLU A 124 -4.22 -20.25 -7.08
CA GLU A 124 -3.31 -20.27 -8.24
C GLU A 124 -1.90 -19.76 -7.88
N ASN A 125 -1.78 -19.04 -6.77
CA ASN A 125 -0.52 -18.49 -6.28
C ASN A 125 0.26 -19.46 -5.35
N ALA A 126 -0.32 -20.59 -4.96
CA ALA A 126 0.34 -21.56 -4.07
C ALA A 126 1.74 -22.00 -4.55
N PRO A 127 2.00 -22.21 -5.86
CA PRO A 127 3.32 -22.60 -6.35
C PRO A 127 4.43 -21.57 -6.05
N ASN A 128 4.10 -20.31 -5.84
CA ASN A 128 5.07 -19.25 -5.52
C ASN A 128 5.66 -19.40 -4.11
N TYR A 129 5.01 -20.18 -3.25
CA TYR A 129 5.36 -20.33 -1.83
C TYR A 129 5.75 -21.75 -1.45
N GLU A 130 5.95 -22.66 -2.43
CA GLU A 130 6.33 -24.06 -2.19
C GLU A 130 7.64 -24.20 -1.40
N ASP A 131 8.58 -23.23 -1.58
CA ASP A 131 9.86 -23.21 -0.87
C ASP A 131 9.75 -22.72 0.58
N VAL A 132 8.57 -22.25 1.04
CA VAL A 132 8.38 -21.74 2.41
C VAL A 132 8.25 -22.90 3.39
N GLU A 133 9.28 -23.11 4.22
CA GLU A 133 9.26 -24.11 5.27
C GLU A 133 8.54 -23.63 6.55
N GLU A 134 8.73 -22.36 6.90
CA GLU A 134 8.22 -21.83 8.17
C GLU A 134 7.93 -20.32 8.07
N ILE A 135 6.83 -19.90 8.67
CA ILE A 135 6.43 -18.48 8.81
C ILE A 135 6.38 -18.15 10.30
N ASN A 136 7.32 -17.32 10.74
CA ASN A 136 7.47 -16.90 12.13
C ASN A 136 7.05 -15.44 12.33
N VAL A 137 6.00 -15.22 13.10
CA VAL A 137 5.65 -13.90 13.63
C VAL A 137 6.55 -13.64 14.84
N ILE A 138 7.45 -12.66 14.72
CA ILE A 138 8.41 -12.30 15.77
C ILE A 138 7.74 -11.31 16.75
N ASP A 139 7.05 -10.33 16.19
CA ASP A 139 6.22 -9.36 16.89
C ASP A 139 5.14 -8.83 15.92
N ASP A 140 4.30 -7.89 16.37
CA ASP A 140 3.16 -7.37 15.59
C ASP A 140 3.58 -6.77 14.23
N HIS A 141 4.84 -6.35 14.09
CA HIS A 141 5.36 -5.67 12.89
C HIS A 141 6.56 -6.38 12.26
N THR A 142 6.89 -7.58 12.73
CA THR A 142 8.04 -8.33 12.22
C THR A 142 7.66 -9.77 11.91
N VAL A 143 7.80 -10.16 10.63
CA VAL A 143 7.57 -11.52 10.16
C VAL A 143 8.81 -12.07 9.47
N ALA A 144 9.11 -13.35 9.71
CA ALA A 144 10.23 -14.04 9.08
C ALA A 144 9.73 -15.27 8.31
N PHE A 145 10.29 -15.45 7.11
CA PHE A 145 10.05 -16.59 6.23
C PHE A 145 11.32 -17.38 6.08
N LYS A 146 11.31 -18.61 6.57
CA LYS A 146 12.39 -19.55 6.32
C LYS A 146 12.08 -20.33 5.05
N LEU A 147 13.02 -20.32 4.11
CA LEU A 147 12.91 -21.02 2.84
C LEU A 147 13.77 -22.28 2.84
N GLU A 148 13.36 -23.30 2.07
CA GLU A 148 14.15 -24.51 1.84
C GLU A 148 15.47 -24.14 1.14
N ASP A 149 15.36 -23.38 0.05
CA ASP A 149 16.49 -22.87 -0.70
C ASP A 149 16.38 -21.33 -0.91
N LYS A 150 17.51 -20.69 -1.24
CA LYS A 150 17.53 -19.27 -1.57
C LYS A 150 16.74 -19.00 -2.84
N ASN A 151 15.60 -18.32 -2.69
CA ASN A 151 14.77 -17.89 -3.80
C ASN A 151 14.88 -16.37 -3.99
N VAL A 152 15.50 -15.93 -5.10
CA VAL A 152 15.68 -14.50 -5.41
C VAL A 152 14.35 -13.84 -5.79
N ALA A 153 13.44 -14.61 -6.40
CA ALA A 153 12.12 -14.11 -6.80
C ALA A 153 11.16 -13.97 -5.61
N PHE A 154 11.56 -14.42 -4.41
CA PHE A 154 10.69 -14.35 -3.23
C PHE A 154 10.22 -12.94 -2.90
N LEU A 155 11.07 -11.93 -3.14
CA LEU A 155 10.68 -10.53 -2.94
C LEU A 155 9.62 -10.07 -3.94
N ASP A 156 9.62 -10.59 -5.17
CA ASP A 156 8.57 -10.33 -6.15
C ASP A 156 7.26 -10.99 -5.72
N TYR A 157 7.32 -12.20 -5.15
CA TYR A 157 6.11 -12.87 -4.62
C TYR A 157 5.50 -12.17 -3.42
N MET A 158 6.30 -11.41 -2.65
CA MET A 158 5.81 -10.60 -1.53
C MET A 158 5.06 -9.33 -1.95
N THR A 159 4.91 -9.05 -3.24
CA THR A 159 3.96 -8.06 -3.76
C THR A 159 2.51 -8.53 -3.65
N MET A 160 2.30 -9.81 -3.34
CA MET A 160 1.00 -10.38 -3.05
C MET A 160 0.28 -9.58 -1.97
N ALA A 161 -0.94 -9.22 -2.26
CA ALA A 161 -1.77 -8.42 -1.38
C ALA A 161 -2.10 -9.15 -0.07
N VAL A 162 -1.87 -8.49 1.05
CA VAL A 162 -2.18 -9.02 2.39
C VAL A 162 -3.68 -8.89 2.68
N LEU A 163 -4.24 -9.89 3.36
CA LEU A 163 -5.64 -9.95 3.80
C LEU A 163 -5.73 -9.83 5.33
N PRO A 164 -6.80 -9.23 5.85
CA PRO A 164 -7.05 -9.24 7.30
C PRO A 164 -7.41 -10.68 7.76
N LYS A 165 -6.87 -11.05 8.91
CA LYS A 165 -7.09 -12.36 9.58
C LYS A 165 -8.47 -12.46 10.20
#